data_08d049f40c15d38dbada08272759c74f
#
_entry.id   08d049f40c15d38dbada08272759c74f
#
_cell.length_a   1.000
_cell.length_b   1.000
_cell.length_c   1.000
_cell.angle_alpha   90.00
_cell.angle_beta   90.00
_cell.angle_gamma   90.00
#
_symmetry.space_group_name_H-M   'P 1'
#
loop_
_entity.id
_entity.type
_entity.pdbx_description
1 polymer ?
#
loop_
_entity_poly.entity_id
_entity_poly.type
_entity_poly.pdbx_seq_one_letter_code
_entity_poly.pdbx_strand_id
1 'polypeptide(L)'
;MQVIKRNGGKETLDLEKFHRVVEWACEGVSNVSASEIEINSKIQFYDHIKTSDIQETLIKSASLLITEDTPGYQYVASRLINYHLRKEVYGDYQPHDLWKHYVRVSHLGFYTKDVGDSYTYEDFLELNRHIKHDRDFDIVYAGMEQFRGKYLIKNRATGKYFETPQMAYMLISMLLFRNYDQSTRLRYVKDFYDAVSTFVISLPTPIMAGLRSPQKQFSSCVLVECGDSLNSIIATTGSIVKYVSQKAG
;
A
#
# COMPACT_ATOMS: atom_id res chain seq x y z
N MET A 1 -19.23 25.26 -6.55
CA MET A 1 -18.94 23.92 -7.12
C MET A 1 -19.32 22.86 -6.11
N GLN A 2 -20.10 21.88 -6.50
CA GLN A 2 -20.50 20.73 -5.68
C GLN A 2 -19.51 19.58 -5.91
N VAL A 3 -19.28 18.79 -4.87
CA VAL A 3 -18.43 17.58 -4.92
C VAL A 3 -19.21 16.36 -4.42
N ILE A 4 -18.81 15.17 -4.88
CA ILE A 4 -19.40 13.89 -4.44
C ILE A 4 -18.42 13.23 -3.48
N LYS A 5 -18.86 12.96 -2.26
CA LYS A 5 -18.08 12.26 -1.24
C LYS A 5 -17.97 10.75 -1.52
N ARG A 6 -17.02 10.06 -0.86
CA ARG A 6 -16.88 8.60 -0.97
C ARG A 6 -18.12 7.81 -0.53
N ASN A 7 -18.96 8.38 0.33
CA ASN A 7 -20.24 7.79 0.75
C ASN A 7 -21.42 8.12 -0.20
N GLY A 8 -21.18 8.82 -1.32
CA GLY A 8 -22.19 9.25 -2.27
C GLY A 8 -22.89 10.56 -1.92
N GLY A 9 -22.65 11.13 -0.74
CA GLY A 9 -23.21 12.44 -0.34
C GLY A 9 -22.65 13.58 -1.20
N LYS A 10 -23.45 14.64 -1.41
CA LYS A 10 -23.06 15.87 -2.10
C LYS A 10 -22.80 16.96 -1.08
N GLU A 11 -21.76 17.74 -1.27
CA GLU A 11 -21.46 18.94 -0.47
C GLU A 11 -20.77 20.01 -1.34
N THR A 12 -20.78 21.25 -0.87
CA THR A 12 -19.99 22.31 -1.50
C THR A 12 -18.50 22.03 -1.28
N LEU A 13 -17.67 22.25 -2.32
CA LEU A 13 -16.23 22.13 -2.19
C LEU A 13 -15.72 23.10 -1.12
N ASP A 14 -15.09 22.54 -0.09
CA ASP A 14 -14.44 23.28 0.96
C ASP A 14 -12.97 23.51 0.58
N LEU A 15 -12.67 24.72 0.12
CA LEU A 15 -11.33 25.10 -0.31
C LEU A 15 -10.34 25.18 0.87
N GLU A 16 -10.80 25.44 2.09
CA GLU A 16 -9.91 25.44 3.26
C GLU A 16 -9.46 24.04 3.62
N LYS A 17 -10.36 23.03 3.52
CA LYS A 17 -9.96 21.63 3.69
C LYS A 17 -8.96 21.18 2.62
N PHE A 18 -9.19 21.60 1.39
CA PHE A 18 -8.29 21.33 0.28
C PHE A 18 -6.91 21.91 0.55
N HIS A 19 -6.84 23.19 0.89
CA HIS A 19 -5.61 23.92 1.20
C HIS A 19 -4.84 23.25 2.36
N ARG A 20 -5.51 22.97 3.48
CA ARG A 20 -4.91 22.32 4.65
C ARG A 20 -4.27 20.95 4.33
N VAL A 21 -4.85 20.16 3.43
CA VAL A 21 -4.27 18.87 3.02
C VAL A 21 -2.99 19.07 2.23
N VAL A 22 -2.95 20.06 1.34
CA VAL A 22 -1.75 20.36 0.54
C VAL A 22 -0.65 20.94 1.42
N GLU A 23 -0.98 21.89 2.30
CA GLU A 23 -0.02 22.46 3.27
C GLU A 23 0.57 21.38 4.17
N TRP A 24 -0.28 20.53 4.75
CA TRP A 24 0.19 19.40 5.56
C TRP A 24 1.16 18.49 4.77
N ALA A 25 0.87 18.21 3.51
CA ALA A 25 1.75 17.38 2.69
C ALA A 25 3.11 18.04 2.42
N CYS A 26 3.17 19.37 2.36
CA CYS A 26 4.38 20.18 2.17
C CYS A 26 5.15 20.43 3.48
N GLU A 27 4.55 20.22 4.64
CA GLU A 27 5.13 20.54 5.94
C GLU A 27 6.50 19.87 6.16
N GLY A 28 7.53 20.67 6.46
CA GLY A 28 8.90 20.20 6.70
C GLY A 28 9.64 19.68 5.47
N VAL A 29 9.11 19.87 4.25
CA VAL A 29 9.78 19.52 2.99
C VAL A 29 10.35 20.80 2.36
N SER A 30 11.63 20.79 2.05
CA SER A 30 12.31 21.94 1.44
C SER A 30 12.02 22.08 -0.05
N ASN A 31 12.04 23.30 -0.55
CA ASN A 31 11.89 23.63 -1.99
C ASN A 31 10.59 23.12 -2.61
N VAL A 32 9.47 23.24 -1.89
CA VAL A 32 8.13 22.90 -2.37
C VAL A 32 7.16 24.03 -2.08
N SER A 33 6.14 24.19 -2.92
CA SER A 33 5.11 25.22 -2.80
C SER A 33 3.71 24.58 -2.85
N ALA A 34 2.92 24.75 -1.80
CA ALA A 34 1.53 24.33 -1.79
C ALA A 34 0.72 25.03 -2.90
N SER A 35 0.99 26.32 -3.12
CA SER A 35 0.29 27.12 -4.14
C SER A 35 0.51 26.60 -5.57
N GLU A 36 1.70 26.10 -5.90
CA GLU A 36 1.98 25.52 -7.23
C GLU A 36 1.15 24.25 -7.47
N ILE A 37 1.06 23.37 -6.46
CA ILE A 37 0.24 22.16 -6.55
C ILE A 37 -1.23 22.55 -6.72
N GLU A 38 -1.71 23.54 -5.96
CA GLU A 38 -3.09 23.99 -6.01
C GLU A 38 -3.46 24.61 -7.35
N ILE A 39 -2.62 25.47 -7.90
CA ILE A 39 -2.85 26.10 -9.22
C ILE A 39 -2.93 25.02 -10.29
N ASN A 40 -1.98 24.09 -10.33
CA ASN A 40 -1.94 23.01 -11.31
C ASN A 40 -3.12 22.04 -11.19
N SER A 41 -3.67 21.87 -9.97
CA SER A 41 -4.81 20.97 -9.73
C SER A 41 -6.16 21.62 -10.02
N LYS A 42 -6.35 22.90 -9.67
CA LYS A 42 -7.64 23.62 -9.81
C LYS A 42 -8.15 23.68 -11.26
N ILE A 43 -7.26 23.70 -12.22
CA ILE A 43 -7.61 23.72 -13.66
C ILE A 43 -8.38 22.46 -14.09
N GLN A 44 -8.25 21.36 -13.33
CA GLN A 44 -8.84 20.06 -13.65
C GLN A 44 -10.17 19.81 -12.91
N PHE A 45 -10.65 20.75 -12.08
CA PHE A 45 -11.87 20.54 -11.31
C PHE A 45 -13.12 20.93 -12.10
N TYR A 46 -14.16 20.13 -11.98
CA TYR A 46 -15.48 20.33 -12.59
C TYR A 46 -16.60 20.08 -11.56
N ASP A 47 -17.79 20.55 -11.85
CA ASP A 47 -18.92 20.38 -10.93
C ASP A 47 -19.31 18.90 -10.78
N HIS A 48 -19.63 18.48 -9.55
CA HIS A 48 -19.86 17.10 -9.17
C HIS A 48 -18.65 16.15 -9.27
N ILE A 49 -17.40 16.67 -9.30
CA ILE A 49 -16.19 15.85 -9.20
C ILE A 49 -16.19 15.04 -7.89
N LYS A 50 -15.73 13.80 -7.93
CA LYS A 50 -15.58 12.98 -6.73
C LYS A 50 -14.39 13.49 -5.89
N THR A 51 -14.54 13.47 -4.57
CA THR A 51 -13.41 13.83 -3.67
C THR A 51 -12.22 12.88 -3.79
N SER A 52 -12.42 11.62 -4.25
CA SER A 52 -11.34 10.71 -4.65
C SER A 52 -10.54 11.23 -5.84
N ASP A 53 -11.24 11.75 -6.86
CA ASP A 53 -10.62 12.21 -8.09
C ASP A 53 -9.86 13.53 -7.87
N ILE A 54 -10.36 14.37 -6.94
CA ILE A 54 -9.62 15.55 -6.45
C ILE A 54 -8.28 15.12 -5.84
N GLN A 55 -8.28 14.07 -4.99
CA GLN A 55 -7.04 13.57 -4.38
C GLN A 55 -6.08 13.00 -5.42
N GLU A 56 -6.56 12.23 -6.39
CA GLU A 56 -5.71 11.72 -7.49
C GLU A 56 -5.15 12.87 -8.35
N THR A 57 -5.94 13.94 -8.55
CA THR A 57 -5.47 15.16 -9.25
C THR A 57 -4.35 15.86 -8.47
N LEU A 58 -4.48 15.96 -7.13
CA LEU A 58 -3.41 16.52 -6.27
C LEU A 58 -2.12 15.69 -6.34
N ILE A 59 -2.25 14.37 -6.25
CA ILE A 59 -1.11 13.44 -6.36
C ILE A 59 -0.39 13.64 -7.69
N LYS A 60 -1.16 13.68 -8.80
CA LYS A 60 -0.63 13.89 -10.13
C LYS A 60 0.03 15.27 -10.27
N SER A 61 -0.60 16.32 -9.77
CA SER A 61 -0.03 17.68 -9.81
C SER A 61 1.29 17.77 -9.06
N ALA A 62 1.37 17.19 -7.86
CA ALA A 62 2.61 17.14 -7.10
C ALA A 62 3.69 16.28 -7.80
N SER A 63 3.30 15.14 -8.40
CA SER A 63 4.26 14.28 -9.11
C SER A 63 4.86 14.91 -10.35
N LEU A 64 4.12 15.78 -11.05
CA LEU A 64 4.62 16.52 -12.22
C LEU A 64 5.63 17.62 -11.86
N LEU A 65 5.68 18.02 -10.59
CA LEU A 65 6.65 19.01 -10.09
C LEU A 65 7.95 18.35 -9.58
N ILE A 66 8.08 17.03 -9.67
CA ILE A 66 9.32 16.33 -9.31
C ILE A 66 10.34 16.56 -10.42
N THR A 67 11.41 17.32 -10.10
CA THR A 67 12.55 17.57 -10.97
C THR A 67 13.86 17.42 -10.21
N GLU A 68 15.00 17.54 -10.88
CA GLU A 68 16.31 17.57 -10.22
C GLU A 68 16.45 18.77 -9.26
N ASP A 69 15.84 19.91 -9.59
CA ASP A 69 15.88 21.14 -8.77
C ASP A 69 14.87 21.09 -7.61
N THR A 70 13.79 20.33 -7.75
CA THR A 70 12.69 20.25 -6.79
C THR A 70 12.37 18.81 -6.37
N PRO A 71 13.37 18.02 -5.91
CA PRO A 71 13.18 16.62 -5.55
C PRO A 71 12.25 16.43 -4.34
N GLY A 72 12.04 17.48 -3.55
CA GLY A 72 11.14 17.47 -2.38
C GLY A 72 9.71 17.06 -2.71
N TYR A 73 9.21 17.38 -3.91
CA TYR A 73 7.87 16.99 -4.32
C TYR A 73 7.62 15.46 -4.34
N GLN A 74 8.66 14.63 -4.39
CA GLN A 74 8.51 13.18 -4.27
C GLN A 74 7.91 12.77 -2.91
N TYR A 75 8.25 13.48 -1.83
CA TYR A 75 7.68 13.26 -0.50
C TYR A 75 6.28 13.82 -0.39
N VAL A 76 6.04 14.99 -0.99
CA VAL A 76 4.70 15.61 -1.03
C VAL A 76 3.71 14.71 -1.77
N ALA A 77 4.06 14.24 -2.96
CA ALA A 77 3.23 13.32 -3.73
C ALA A 77 2.96 12.00 -2.96
N SER A 78 3.98 11.45 -2.31
CA SER A 78 3.86 10.26 -1.46
C SER A 78 2.92 10.47 -0.27
N ARG A 79 3.03 11.60 0.44
CA ARG A 79 2.14 11.94 1.56
C ARG A 79 0.69 12.09 1.11
N LEU A 80 0.45 12.69 -0.06
CA LEU A 80 -0.88 12.78 -0.65
C LEU A 80 -1.44 11.40 -1.01
N ILE A 81 -0.61 10.48 -1.53
CA ILE A 81 -0.99 9.07 -1.74
C ILE A 81 -1.38 8.43 -0.41
N ASN A 82 -0.58 8.59 0.64
CA ASN A 82 -0.87 8.03 1.96
C ASN A 82 -2.19 8.55 2.53
N TYR A 83 -2.44 9.85 2.41
CA TYR A 83 -3.70 10.45 2.83
C TYR A 83 -4.90 9.85 2.10
N HIS A 84 -4.81 9.72 0.78
CA HIS A 84 -5.83 9.10 -0.05
C HIS A 84 -6.06 7.63 0.34
N LEU A 85 -4.98 6.86 0.44
CA LEU A 85 -4.99 5.44 0.76
C LEU A 85 -5.60 5.17 2.16
N ARG A 86 -5.21 5.92 3.19
CA ARG A 86 -5.78 5.78 4.54
C ARG A 86 -7.28 6.01 4.55
N LYS A 87 -7.76 7.05 3.85
CA LYS A 87 -9.20 7.32 3.71
C LYS A 87 -9.94 6.24 2.92
N GLU A 88 -9.30 5.60 1.96
CA GLU A 88 -9.89 4.49 1.23
C GLU A 88 -9.97 3.22 2.08
N VAL A 89 -8.89 2.89 2.77
CA VAL A 89 -8.76 1.65 3.56
C VAL A 89 -9.59 1.71 4.85
N TYR A 90 -9.55 2.83 5.57
CA TYR A 90 -10.13 2.95 6.91
C TYR A 90 -11.43 3.77 6.94
N GLY A 91 -11.75 4.52 5.88
CA GLY A 91 -12.83 5.51 5.88
C GLY A 91 -12.44 6.82 6.56
N ASP A 92 -11.29 6.85 7.24
CA ASP A 92 -10.72 7.99 7.93
C ASP A 92 -9.21 8.07 7.69
N TYR A 93 -8.57 9.15 8.14
CA TYR A 93 -7.12 9.33 8.11
C TYR A 93 -6.41 8.44 9.14
N GLN A 94 -7.04 8.21 10.30
CA GLN A 94 -6.46 7.40 11.37
C GLN A 94 -6.54 5.89 11.05
N PRO A 95 -5.42 5.17 11.09
CA PRO A 95 -5.42 3.72 10.93
C PRO A 95 -6.26 3.01 12.00
N HIS A 96 -6.94 1.95 11.61
CA HIS A 96 -7.56 1.03 12.57
C HIS A 96 -6.48 0.28 13.36
N ASP A 97 -6.82 -0.24 14.54
CA ASP A 97 -5.93 -1.16 15.22
C ASP A 97 -5.72 -2.45 14.40
N LEU A 98 -4.58 -3.11 14.66
CA LEU A 98 -4.12 -4.26 13.89
C LEU A 98 -5.13 -5.43 13.91
N TRP A 99 -5.73 -5.73 15.08
CA TRP A 99 -6.71 -6.82 15.22
C TRP A 99 -7.98 -6.53 14.43
N LYS A 100 -8.59 -5.36 14.62
CA LYS A 100 -9.79 -4.93 13.90
C LYS A 100 -9.56 -4.94 12.39
N HIS A 101 -8.38 -4.47 11.96
CA HIS A 101 -7.97 -4.46 10.57
C HIS A 101 -7.86 -5.89 10.02
N TYR A 102 -7.10 -6.76 10.71
CA TYR A 102 -6.89 -8.15 10.31
C TYR A 102 -8.21 -8.92 10.20
N VAL A 103 -9.05 -8.87 11.24
CA VAL A 103 -10.35 -9.57 11.26
C VAL A 103 -11.24 -9.14 10.09
N ARG A 104 -11.35 -7.83 9.86
CA ARG A 104 -12.17 -7.29 8.77
C ARG A 104 -11.71 -7.81 7.40
N VAL A 105 -10.42 -7.77 7.12
CA VAL A 105 -9.87 -8.14 5.81
C VAL A 105 -9.83 -9.66 5.62
N SER A 106 -9.63 -10.43 6.69
CA SER A 106 -9.72 -11.90 6.69
C SER A 106 -11.14 -12.39 6.42
N HIS A 107 -12.16 -11.76 7.00
CA HIS A 107 -13.57 -12.08 6.71
C HIS A 107 -13.94 -11.83 5.24
N LEU A 108 -13.30 -10.87 4.61
CA LEU A 108 -13.46 -10.62 3.17
C LEU A 108 -12.68 -11.61 2.28
N GLY A 109 -11.91 -12.53 2.88
CA GLY A 109 -11.14 -13.55 2.16
C GLY A 109 -9.85 -13.05 1.53
N PHE A 110 -9.37 -11.84 1.87
CA PHE A 110 -8.14 -11.27 1.30
C PHE A 110 -6.89 -11.60 2.12
N TYR A 111 -7.01 -11.86 3.43
CA TYR A 111 -5.91 -12.35 4.26
C TYR A 111 -6.02 -13.85 4.54
N THR A 112 -4.85 -14.52 4.69
CA THR A 112 -4.78 -15.88 5.20
C THR A 112 -5.20 -15.92 6.68
N LYS A 113 -5.81 -17.04 7.10
CA LYS A 113 -6.16 -17.27 8.50
C LYS A 113 -4.97 -17.60 9.40
N ASP A 114 -3.84 -17.97 8.79
CA ASP A 114 -2.63 -18.43 9.49
C ASP A 114 -2.15 -17.45 10.58
N VAL A 115 -2.39 -16.15 10.44
CA VAL A 115 -2.04 -15.15 11.46
C VAL A 115 -2.94 -15.29 12.69
N GLY A 116 -4.25 -15.31 12.49
CA GLY A 116 -5.21 -15.46 13.59
C GLY A 116 -5.11 -16.80 14.32
N ASP A 117 -4.73 -17.86 13.59
CA ASP A 117 -4.53 -19.19 14.16
C ASP A 117 -3.24 -19.29 15.00
N SER A 118 -2.27 -18.38 14.78
CA SER A 118 -0.93 -18.42 15.40
C SER A 118 -0.74 -17.43 16.55
N TYR A 119 -1.50 -16.32 16.58
CA TYR A 119 -1.32 -15.22 17.53
C TYR A 119 -2.58 -14.97 18.35
N THR A 120 -2.41 -14.69 19.64
CA THR A 120 -3.52 -14.32 20.54
C THR A 120 -3.93 -12.87 20.31
N TYR A 121 -5.10 -12.49 20.86
CA TYR A 121 -5.55 -11.09 20.84
C TYR A 121 -4.56 -10.16 21.55
N GLU A 122 -3.97 -10.62 22.66
CA GLU A 122 -2.95 -9.89 23.43
C GLU A 122 -1.69 -9.63 22.58
N ASP A 123 -1.25 -10.62 21.80
CA ASP A 123 -0.14 -10.48 20.84
C ASP A 123 -0.45 -9.34 19.81
N PHE A 124 -1.68 -9.33 19.29
CA PHE A 124 -2.11 -8.26 18.37
C PHE A 124 -2.09 -6.88 19.02
N LEU A 125 -2.53 -6.75 20.26
CA LEU A 125 -2.51 -5.49 21.01
C LEU A 125 -1.06 -5.00 21.23
N GLU A 126 -0.15 -5.91 21.58
CA GLU A 126 1.25 -5.59 21.78
C GLU A 126 1.91 -5.14 20.48
N LEU A 127 1.71 -5.88 19.38
CA LEU A 127 2.25 -5.54 18.07
C LEU A 127 1.64 -4.26 17.51
N ASN A 128 0.35 -4.01 17.75
CA ASN A 128 -0.29 -2.75 17.36
C ASN A 128 0.39 -1.51 17.96
N ARG A 129 0.80 -1.57 19.24
CA ARG A 129 1.54 -0.48 19.90
C ARG A 129 2.93 -0.25 19.29
N HIS A 130 3.48 -1.28 18.65
CA HIS A 130 4.80 -1.21 18.03
C HIS A 130 4.76 -0.62 16.61
N ILE A 131 3.63 -0.67 15.90
CA ILE A 131 3.49 -0.13 14.55
C ILE A 131 3.75 1.38 14.55
N LYS A 132 4.59 1.84 13.63
CA LYS A 132 4.93 3.26 13.41
C LYS A 132 4.37 3.70 12.05
N HIS A 133 3.10 4.08 12.04
CA HIS A 133 2.40 4.47 10.80
C HIS A 133 3.02 5.67 10.08
N ASP A 134 3.76 6.51 10.80
CA ASP A 134 4.40 7.69 10.22
C ASP A 134 5.64 7.33 9.36
N ARG A 135 6.18 6.12 9.49
CA ARG A 135 7.22 5.61 8.56
C ARG A 135 6.73 5.51 7.11
N ASP A 136 5.42 5.51 6.87
CA ASP A 136 4.87 5.61 5.51
C ASP A 136 5.26 6.93 4.82
N PHE A 137 5.60 7.99 5.58
CA PHE A 137 5.99 9.30 5.04
C PHE A 137 7.44 9.35 4.58
N ASP A 138 8.25 8.35 4.95
CA ASP A 138 9.64 8.20 4.48
C ASP A 138 9.71 7.49 3.13
N ILE A 139 8.59 6.88 2.68
CA ILE A 139 8.49 6.25 1.37
C ILE A 139 8.33 7.33 0.30
N VAL A 140 9.21 7.37 -0.68
CA VAL A 140 9.14 8.31 -1.81
C VAL A 140 8.03 7.94 -2.79
N TYR A 141 7.64 8.88 -3.65
CA TYR A 141 6.55 8.72 -4.63
C TYR A 141 6.63 7.41 -5.43
N ALA A 142 7.79 7.10 -6.03
CA ALA A 142 7.99 5.89 -6.81
C ALA A 142 7.79 4.61 -5.96
N GLY A 143 8.24 4.63 -4.70
CA GLY A 143 8.02 3.54 -3.74
C GLY A 143 6.54 3.35 -3.44
N MET A 144 5.79 4.43 -3.18
CA MET A 144 4.35 4.36 -2.92
C MET A 144 3.56 3.88 -4.13
N GLU A 145 3.95 4.27 -5.36
CA GLU A 145 3.35 3.73 -6.58
C GLU A 145 3.62 2.23 -6.74
N GLN A 146 4.81 1.72 -6.33
CA GLN A 146 5.08 0.28 -6.28
C GLN A 146 4.17 -0.42 -5.25
N PHE A 147 3.96 0.18 -4.06
CA PHE A 147 3.01 -0.35 -3.08
C PHE A 147 1.60 -0.45 -3.66
N ARG A 148 1.06 0.63 -4.22
CA ARG A 148 -0.27 0.66 -4.85
C ARG A 148 -0.37 -0.29 -6.05
N GLY A 149 0.64 -0.30 -6.89
CA GLY A 149 0.66 -1.08 -8.11
C GLY A 149 0.74 -2.59 -7.89
N LYS A 150 1.62 -3.03 -6.98
CA LYS A 150 2.02 -4.44 -6.88
C LYS A 150 1.82 -5.05 -5.50
N TYR A 151 2.07 -4.32 -4.40
CA TYR A 151 2.30 -4.95 -3.10
C TYR A 151 1.08 -4.95 -2.19
N LEU A 152 0.29 -3.87 -2.17
CA LEU A 152 -0.87 -3.78 -1.28
C LEU A 152 -2.00 -4.70 -1.75
N ILE A 153 -2.62 -5.34 -0.76
CA ILE A 153 -3.82 -6.17 -0.99
C ILE A 153 -4.96 -5.27 -1.45
N LYS A 154 -5.52 -5.62 -2.62
CA LYS A 154 -6.66 -4.92 -3.21
C LYS A 154 -7.63 -5.88 -3.90
N ASN A 155 -8.88 -5.51 -3.98
CA ASN A 155 -9.84 -6.18 -4.85
C ASN A 155 -9.54 -5.77 -6.30
N ARG A 156 -9.08 -6.72 -7.11
CA ARG A 156 -8.68 -6.46 -8.51
C ARG A 156 -9.84 -6.05 -9.41
N ALA A 157 -11.06 -6.48 -9.09
CA ALA A 157 -12.25 -6.13 -9.89
C ALA A 157 -12.69 -4.68 -9.65
N THR A 158 -12.57 -4.19 -8.42
CA THR A 158 -13.04 -2.84 -8.03
C THR A 158 -11.90 -1.83 -7.87
N GLY A 159 -10.64 -2.29 -7.83
CA GLY A 159 -9.47 -1.47 -7.52
C GLY A 159 -9.31 -1.11 -6.04
N LYS A 160 -10.28 -1.42 -5.18
CA LYS A 160 -10.31 -1.01 -3.76
C LYS A 160 -9.17 -1.63 -2.96
N TYR A 161 -8.41 -0.80 -2.26
CA TYR A 161 -7.35 -1.21 -1.34
C TYR A 161 -7.90 -1.60 0.03
N PHE A 162 -7.20 -2.53 0.70
CA PHE A 162 -7.59 -3.03 2.02
C PHE A 162 -6.53 -2.82 3.09
N GLU A 163 -5.35 -2.31 2.76
CA GLU A 163 -4.25 -2.11 3.71
C GLU A 163 -3.35 -0.94 3.34
N THR A 164 -2.51 -0.53 4.30
CA THR A 164 -1.43 0.44 4.15
C THR A 164 -0.08 -0.24 4.30
N PRO A 165 1.06 0.40 3.90
CA PRO A 165 2.36 -0.24 3.95
C PRO A 165 2.74 -0.77 5.33
N GLN A 166 2.52 -0.02 6.41
CA GLN A 166 2.89 -0.46 7.76
C GLN A 166 2.07 -1.67 8.23
N MET A 167 0.77 -1.74 7.88
CA MET A 167 -0.04 -2.94 8.15
C MET A 167 0.48 -4.14 7.37
N ALA A 168 0.86 -3.95 6.11
CA ALA A 168 1.45 -5.00 5.28
C ALA A 168 2.76 -5.52 5.89
N TYR A 169 3.67 -4.64 6.28
CA TYR A 169 4.95 -5.02 6.90
C TYR A 169 4.75 -5.79 8.20
N MET A 170 3.85 -5.33 9.08
CA MET A 170 3.58 -6.02 10.34
C MET A 170 3.00 -7.43 10.11
N LEU A 171 2.02 -7.58 9.23
CA LEU A 171 1.42 -8.89 8.94
C LEU A 171 2.41 -9.85 8.23
N ILE A 172 3.31 -9.33 7.39
CA ILE A 172 4.39 -10.11 6.80
C ILE A 172 5.33 -10.61 7.91
N SER A 173 5.75 -9.73 8.82
CA SER A 173 6.61 -10.08 9.95
C SER A 173 5.97 -11.16 10.83
N MET A 174 4.69 -11.02 11.18
CA MET A 174 3.94 -12.02 11.94
C MET A 174 3.95 -13.39 11.23
N LEU A 175 3.73 -13.42 9.92
CA LEU A 175 3.69 -14.67 9.17
C LEU A 175 5.04 -15.37 9.05
N LEU A 176 6.13 -14.62 8.90
CA LEU A 176 7.47 -15.19 8.83
C LEU A 176 7.87 -15.88 10.13
N PHE A 177 7.47 -15.33 11.27
CA PHE A 177 7.86 -15.86 12.58
C PHE A 177 6.76 -16.66 13.30
N ARG A 178 5.63 -16.99 12.63
CA ARG A 178 4.49 -17.67 13.26
C ARG A 178 4.83 -19.02 13.91
N ASN A 179 5.81 -19.73 13.40
CA ASN A 179 6.24 -21.05 13.88
C ASN A 179 7.38 -20.99 14.91
N TYR A 180 7.83 -19.79 15.29
CA TYR A 180 8.87 -19.62 16.31
C TYR A 180 8.27 -19.82 17.70
N ASP A 181 9.15 -20.10 18.68
CA ASP A 181 8.77 -20.25 20.06
C ASP A 181 8.01 -19.02 20.58
N GLN A 182 6.89 -19.27 21.26
CA GLN A 182 5.98 -18.23 21.73
C GLN A 182 6.67 -17.19 22.63
N SER A 183 7.66 -17.61 23.43
CA SER A 183 8.38 -16.72 24.34
C SER A 183 9.30 -15.71 23.63
N THR A 184 9.71 -16.00 22.41
CA THR A 184 10.66 -15.17 21.65
C THR A 184 10.07 -14.56 20.37
N ARG A 185 8.97 -15.13 19.90
CA ARG A 185 8.35 -14.81 18.61
C ARG A 185 8.06 -13.32 18.43
N LEU A 186 7.44 -12.67 19.42
CA LEU A 186 7.06 -11.26 19.33
C LEU A 186 8.29 -10.34 19.20
N ARG A 187 9.41 -10.70 19.84
CA ARG A 187 10.67 -9.97 19.68
C ARG A 187 11.13 -10.02 18.22
N TYR A 188 11.20 -11.22 17.64
CA TYR A 188 11.62 -11.37 16.23
C TYR A 188 10.67 -10.65 15.25
N VAL A 189 9.37 -10.69 15.52
CA VAL A 189 8.38 -9.95 14.71
C VAL A 189 8.66 -8.45 14.74
N LYS A 190 8.92 -7.89 15.93
CA LYS A 190 9.21 -6.46 16.09
C LYS A 190 10.53 -6.06 15.44
N ASP A 191 11.60 -6.82 15.70
CA ASP A 191 12.93 -6.56 15.15
C ASP A 191 12.89 -6.59 13.61
N PHE A 192 12.20 -7.58 13.04
CA PHE A 192 12.06 -7.70 11.59
C PHE A 192 11.17 -6.61 11.00
N TYR A 193 10.04 -6.28 11.65
CA TYR A 193 9.20 -5.15 11.26
C TYR A 193 10.00 -3.85 11.25
N ASP A 194 10.80 -3.59 12.26
CA ASP A 194 11.65 -2.40 12.32
C ASP A 194 12.64 -2.39 11.15
N ALA A 195 13.33 -3.50 10.91
CA ALA A 195 14.32 -3.60 9.83
C ALA A 195 13.72 -3.37 8.43
N VAL A 196 12.51 -3.91 8.15
CA VAL A 196 11.89 -3.73 6.83
C VAL A 196 11.23 -2.36 6.69
N SER A 197 10.61 -1.84 7.74
CA SER A 197 9.90 -0.56 7.70
C SER A 197 10.82 0.67 7.75
N THR A 198 12.09 0.47 8.10
CA THR A 198 13.17 1.47 8.03
C THR A 198 14.14 1.23 6.86
N PHE A 199 13.77 0.34 5.93
CA PHE A 199 14.54 0.02 4.72
C PHE A 199 15.94 -0.57 4.94
N VAL A 200 16.22 -1.12 6.13
CA VAL A 200 17.47 -1.88 6.40
C VAL A 200 17.47 -3.20 5.63
N ILE A 201 16.28 -3.79 5.45
CA ILE A 201 16.07 -5.01 4.67
C ILE A 201 15.01 -4.72 3.60
N SER A 202 15.27 -5.17 2.36
CA SER A 202 14.26 -5.21 1.29
C SER A 202 13.70 -6.62 1.13
N LEU A 203 12.43 -6.73 0.80
CA LEU A 203 11.74 -8.01 0.61
C LEU A 203 11.47 -8.26 -0.88
N PRO A 204 11.57 -9.52 -1.33
CA PRO A 204 11.24 -9.87 -2.71
C PRO A 204 9.74 -9.70 -2.98
N THR A 205 9.42 -9.35 -4.23
CA THR A 205 8.04 -9.08 -4.68
C THR A 205 7.01 -10.14 -4.25
N PRO A 206 7.26 -11.46 -4.35
CA PRO A 206 6.26 -12.46 -3.94
C PRO A 206 5.92 -12.42 -2.44
N ILE A 207 6.91 -12.12 -1.61
CA ILE A 207 6.70 -11.95 -0.16
C ILE A 207 5.86 -10.69 0.11
N MET A 208 6.25 -9.58 -0.52
CA MET A 208 5.54 -8.30 -0.39
C MET A 208 4.10 -8.37 -0.89
N ALA A 209 3.86 -9.06 -2.01
CA ALA A 209 2.53 -9.11 -2.62
C ALA A 209 1.65 -10.25 -2.09
N GLY A 210 2.24 -11.39 -1.67
CA GLY A 210 1.51 -12.65 -1.52
C GLY A 210 1.46 -13.24 -0.12
N LEU A 211 2.47 -13.06 0.72
CA LEU A 211 2.65 -13.87 1.94
C LEU A 211 1.42 -13.85 2.86
N ARG A 212 0.80 -12.69 3.06
CA ARG A 212 -0.38 -12.50 3.91
C ARG A 212 -1.71 -12.77 3.22
N SER A 213 -1.68 -13.11 1.93
CA SER A 213 -2.86 -13.49 1.16
C SER A 213 -3.05 -15.02 1.15
N PRO A 214 -4.19 -15.53 0.68
CA PRO A 214 -4.38 -16.96 0.47
C PRO A 214 -3.44 -17.58 -0.59
N GLN A 215 -2.68 -16.76 -1.32
CA GLN A 215 -1.73 -17.21 -2.32
C GLN A 215 -0.56 -17.95 -1.65
N LYS A 216 -0.14 -19.08 -2.25
CA LYS A 216 0.94 -19.92 -1.70
C LYS A 216 2.14 -20.05 -2.65
N GLN A 217 2.19 -19.26 -3.74
CA GLN A 217 3.31 -19.25 -4.69
C GLN A 217 4.21 -18.04 -4.44
N PHE A 218 5.48 -18.29 -4.13
CA PHE A 218 6.45 -17.27 -3.72
C PHE A 218 7.70 -17.22 -4.61
N SER A 219 7.73 -17.94 -5.74
CA SER A 219 8.79 -17.80 -6.74
C SER A 219 8.64 -16.49 -7.50
N SER A 220 9.69 -15.66 -7.52
CA SER A 220 9.68 -14.44 -8.32
C SER A 220 10.06 -14.68 -9.78
N CYS A 221 10.83 -15.75 -10.06
CA CYS A 221 11.24 -16.13 -11.39
C CYS A 221 11.20 -17.65 -11.54
N VAL A 222 10.88 -18.10 -12.74
CA VAL A 222 10.88 -19.51 -13.11
C VAL A 222 11.66 -19.66 -14.43
N LEU A 223 12.64 -20.57 -14.46
CA LEU A 223 13.36 -20.92 -15.67
C LEU A 223 12.72 -22.17 -16.27
N VAL A 224 12.41 -22.12 -17.54
CA VAL A 224 11.87 -23.25 -18.29
C VAL A 224 12.78 -23.46 -19.50
N GLU A 225 13.41 -24.65 -19.59
CA GLU A 225 14.20 -25.01 -20.73
C GLU A 225 13.30 -25.35 -21.93
N CYS A 226 13.68 -24.86 -23.09
CA CYS A 226 12.98 -25.10 -24.35
C CYS A 226 13.94 -25.65 -25.38
N GLY A 227 13.72 -26.89 -25.83
CA GLY A 227 14.47 -27.48 -26.95
C GLY A 227 13.90 -27.03 -28.29
N ASP A 228 14.59 -27.39 -29.36
CA ASP A 228 14.31 -26.94 -30.75
C ASP A 228 13.26 -27.79 -31.49
N SER A 229 12.60 -28.72 -30.82
CA SER A 229 11.52 -29.52 -31.43
C SER A 229 10.15 -28.87 -31.17
N LEU A 230 9.21 -29.09 -32.11
CA LEU A 230 7.82 -28.62 -31.96
C LEU A 230 7.19 -29.11 -30.64
N ASN A 231 7.43 -30.35 -30.25
CA ASN A 231 6.93 -30.91 -29.00
C ASN A 231 7.50 -30.19 -27.78
N SER A 232 8.78 -29.82 -27.79
CA SER A 232 9.42 -29.08 -26.71
C SER A 232 8.83 -27.65 -26.59
N ILE A 233 8.62 -26.99 -27.72
CA ILE A 233 8.00 -25.63 -27.75
C ILE A 233 6.59 -25.66 -27.17
N ILE A 234 5.77 -26.65 -27.55
CA ILE A 234 4.41 -26.82 -27.04
C ILE A 234 4.44 -27.10 -25.52
N ALA A 235 5.32 -28.02 -25.08
CA ALA A 235 5.45 -28.34 -23.65
C ALA A 235 5.90 -27.14 -22.82
N THR A 236 6.85 -26.35 -23.31
CA THR A 236 7.32 -25.11 -22.70
C THR A 236 6.17 -24.10 -22.58
N THR A 237 5.41 -23.86 -23.65
CA THR A 237 4.25 -22.96 -23.64
C THR A 237 3.21 -23.40 -22.61
N GLY A 238 2.90 -24.71 -22.56
CA GLY A 238 1.99 -25.28 -21.58
C GLY A 238 2.47 -25.09 -20.14
N SER A 239 3.76 -25.22 -19.90
CA SER A 239 4.38 -24.97 -18.59
C SER A 239 4.27 -23.51 -18.18
N ILE A 240 4.59 -22.58 -19.08
CA ILE A 240 4.45 -21.12 -18.82
C ILE A 240 3.02 -20.76 -18.45
N VAL A 241 2.02 -21.25 -19.20
CA VAL A 241 0.60 -20.99 -18.90
C VAL A 241 0.24 -21.49 -17.50
N LYS A 242 0.71 -22.69 -17.10
CA LYS A 242 0.46 -23.22 -15.75
C LYS A 242 1.12 -22.36 -14.65
N TYR A 243 2.36 -21.94 -14.84
CA TYR A 243 3.05 -21.07 -13.88
C TYR A 243 2.34 -19.73 -13.73
N VAL A 244 2.01 -19.06 -14.83
CA VAL A 244 1.29 -17.77 -14.80
C VAL A 244 -0.08 -17.90 -14.14
N SER A 245 -0.81 -18.99 -14.40
CA SER A 245 -2.13 -19.23 -13.76
C SER A 245 -2.04 -19.34 -12.23
N GLN A 246 -0.90 -19.80 -11.71
CA GLN A 246 -0.63 -19.85 -10.27
C GLN A 246 0.05 -18.59 -9.72
N LYS A 247 0.16 -17.53 -10.54
CA LYS A 247 0.83 -16.28 -10.21
C LYS A 247 2.32 -16.47 -9.87
N ALA A 248 2.97 -17.46 -10.46
CA ALA A 248 4.42 -17.61 -10.45
C ALA A 248 5.07 -16.57 -11.37
N GLY A 249 6.28 -16.13 -11.01
CA GLY A 249 7.09 -15.04 -11.50
C GLY A 249 7.24 -14.73 -12.94
#